data_979c46eeb81ee18ab2fa35aba4fca144
#
_entry.id   979c46eeb81ee18ab2fa35aba4fca144
#
_cell.length_a   1.000
_cell.length_b   1.000
_cell.length_c   1.000
_cell.angle_alpha   90.00
_cell.angle_beta   90.00
_cell.angle_gamma   90.00
#
_symmetry.space_group_name_H-M   'P 1'
#
loop_
_entity.id
_entity.type
_entity.pdbx_description
1 polymer ?
#
loop_
_entity_poly.entity_id
_entity_poly.type
_entity_poly.pdbx_seq_one_letter_code
_entity_poly.pdbx_strand_id
1 'polypeptide(L)'
;MAVYVDGYALGDYEKGCLHIMDTPTKAKSKLKLYGFNNLTKTLSFNIYDICYTRTEEEKKEYIKYIDEQYSADRLSQILEHVAKIIGANILYASKQDYDPQGASVTILISEEPVEMPNSGDVVAHLDKSHLTVHTYPESHPDTGVCTFRADIDVSTYGEISTLNA
;
A
#
# COMPACT_ATOMS: atom_id res chain seq x y z
N MET A 1 20.64 -2.23 6.39
CA MET A 1 20.00 -0.91 6.63
C MET A 1 18.68 -1.22 7.33
N ALA A 2 18.45 -0.64 8.49
CA ALA A 2 17.22 -0.92 9.24
C ALA A 2 16.08 -0.01 8.74
N VAL A 3 14.90 -0.56 8.56
CA VAL A 3 13.67 0.19 8.23
C VAL A 3 12.92 0.48 9.53
N TYR A 4 12.59 1.75 9.75
CA TYR A 4 11.87 2.19 10.95
C TYR A 4 10.52 2.79 10.56
N VAL A 5 9.46 2.45 11.32
CA VAL A 5 8.18 3.13 11.30
C VAL A 5 7.85 3.50 12.74
N ASP A 6 7.54 4.76 12.99
CA ASP A 6 7.25 5.32 14.31
C ASP A 6 8.27 4.95 15.41
N GLY A 7 9.56 4.86 15.05
CA GLY A 7 10.65 4.55 15.97
C GLY A 7 10.85 3.06 16.25
N TYR A 8 10.10 2.17 15.64
CA TYR A 8 10.28 0.72 15.75
C TYR A 8 11.02 0.15 14.53
N ALA A 9 12.04 -0.67 14.77
CA ALA A 9 12.76 -1.38 13.71
C ALA A 9 11.86 -2.47 13.11
N LEU A 10 11.56 -2.38 11.82
CA LEU A 10 10.75 -3.37 11.09
C LEU A 10 11.58 -4.52 10.51
N GLY A 11 12.87 -4.36 10.34
CA GLY A 11 13.74 -5.41 9.82
C GLY A 11 15.14 -4.93 9.48
N ASP A 12 16.02 -5.88 9.21
CA ASP A 12 17.39 -5.66 8.75
C ASP A 12 17.54 -6.02 7.29
N TYR A 13 18.30 -5.22 6.55
CA TYR A 13 18.61 -5.43 5.15
C TYR A 13 19.95 -6.18 5.03
N GLU A 14 19.91 -7.45 4.70
CA GLU A 14 21.09 -8.22 4.29
C GLU A 14 20.91 -8.82 2.89
N LYS A 15 21.87 -8.55 2.01
CA LYS A 15 21.99 -9.13 0.65
C LYS A 15 20.75 -8.94 -0.26
N GLY A 16 20.13 -7.74 -0.23
CA GLY A 16 19.03 -7.44 -1.15
C GLY A 16 17.68 -8.03 -0.78
N CYS A 17 17.52 -8.56 0.42
CA CYS A 17 16.25 -9.08 0.91
C CYS A 17 15.90 -8.42 2.25
N LEU A 18 14.68 -7.88 2.34
CA LEU A 18 14.13 -7.38 3.59
C LEU A 18 13.69 -8.58 4.45
N HIS A 19 14.42 -8.86 5.54
CA HIS A 19 13.93 -9.78 6.55
C HIS A 19 13.06 -9.02 7.54
N ILE A 20 11.74 -9.19 7.41
CA ILE A 20 10.78 -8.70 8.40
C ILE A 20 10.97 -9.55 9.67
N MET A 21 11.30 -8.90 10.78
CA MET A 21 11.30 -9.60 12.05
C MET A 21 9.87 -10.02 12.38
N ASP A 22 9.66 -11.31 12.66
CA ASP A 22 8.41 -11.81 13.24
C ASP A 22 8.16 -11.06 14.54
N THR A 23 7.33 -10.03 14.47
CA THR A 23 6.80 -9.40 15.69
C THR A 23 5.90 -10.42 16.37
N PRO A 24 6.07 -10.65 17.68
CA PRO A 24 5.20 -11.57 18.40
C PRO A 24 3.76 -11.12 18.20
N THR A 25 2.93 -12.03 17.72
CA THR A 25 1.49 -11.86 17.50
C THR A 25 0.84 -11.31 18.78
N LYS A 26 0.81 -9.98 18.92
CA LYS A 26 -0.01 -9.36 19.95
C LYS A 26 -1.46 -9.70 19.67
N ALA A 27 -2.11 -10.25 20.67
CA ALA A 27 -3.52 -10.61 20.65
C ALA A 27 -4.34 -9.55 19.89
N LYS A 28 -5.13 -10.01 18.91
CA LYS A 28 -6.09 -9.20 18.15
C LYS A 28 -6.95 -8.40 19.12
N SER A 29 -6.59 -7.15 19.37
CA SER A 29 -7.45 -6.26 20.14
C SER A 29 -8.62 -5.89 19.23
N LYS A 30 -9.78 -6.51 19.43
CA LYS A 30 -11.00 -6.04 18.80
C LYS A 30 -11.23 -4.60 19.25
N LEU A 31 -11.29 -3.68 18.31
CA LEU A 31 -11.72 -2.31 18.54
C LEU A 31 -13.17 -2.36 19.08
N LYS A 32 -13.35 -1.90 20.31
CA LYS A 32 -14.65 -1.87 20.96
C LYS A 32 -15.33 -0.56 20.59
N LEU A 33 -16.27 -0.58 19.67
CA LEU A 33 -16.89 0.61 19.10
C LEU A 33 -17.97 1.28 19.98
N TYR A 34 -18.26 0.77 21.18
CA TYR A 34 -19.21 1.36 22.16
C TYR A 34 -20.48 1.97 21.54
N GLY A 35 -21.05 1.34 20.50
CA GLY A 35 -22.24 1.82 19.81
C GLY A 35 -22.02 2.92 18.76
N PHE A 36 -20.78 3.32 18.48
CA PHE A 36 -20.46 4.25 17.39
C PHE A 36 -20.09 3.48 16.12
N ASN A 37 -20.99 3.46 15.14
CA ASN A 37 -20.77 2.76 13.86
C ASN A 37 -20.14 3.64 12.78
N ASN A 38 -19.96 4.93 13.04
CA ASN A 38 -19.50 5.92 12.04
C ASN A 38 -18.00 6.23 12.12
N LEU A 39 -17.20 5.34 12.72
CA LEU A 39 -15.77 5.55 12.84
C LEU A 39 -15.04 5.07 11.61
N THR A 40 -14.39 5.97 10.90
CA THR A 40 -13.38 5.66 9.90
C THR A 40 -12.03 5.45 10.60
N LYS A 41 -11.36 4.38 10.27
CA LYS A 41 -10.01 4.07 10.74
C LYS A 41 -9.10 4.05 9.52
N THR A 42 -8.01 4.77 9.59
CA THR A 42 -7.04 4.82 8.51
C THR A 42 -5.66 4.42 9.02
N LEU A 43 -5.02 3.49 8.32
CA LEU A 43 -3.61 3.22 8.42
C LEU A 43 -2.96 3.78 7.16
N SER A 44 -2.07 4.76 7.33
CA SER A 44 -1.33 5.39 6.24
C SER A 44 0.15 5.20 6.50
N PHE A 45 0.90 4.75 5.49
CA PHE A 45 2.34 4.60 5.58
C PHE A 45 3.01 4.77 4.23
N ASN A 46 4.28 5.11 4.25
CA ASN A 46 5.08 5.35 3.08
C ASN A 46 6.29 4.42 3.07
N ILE A 47 6.58 3.86 1.91
CA ILE A 47 7.80 3.10 1.64
C ILE A 47 8.73 3.99 0.83
N TYR A 48 10.01 4.05 1.21
CA TYR A 48 11.05 4.79 0.50
C TYR A 48 12.20 3.88 0.12
N ASP A 49 12.71 4.09 -1.09
CA ASP A 49 14.00 3.56 -1.53
C ASP A 49 14.82 4.70 -2.15
N ILE A 50 16.14 4.66 -1.97
CA ILE A 50 17.06 5.65 -2.51
C ILE A 50 18.24 4.88 -3.12
N CYS A 51 18.48 5.15 -4.41
CA CYS A 51 19.59 4.59 -5.16
C CYS A 51 20.47 5.72 -5.72
N TYR A 52 21.76 5.53 -5.71
CA TYR A 52 22.70 6.41 -6.40
C TYR A 52 23.20 5.72 -7.66
N THR A 53 22.91 6.31 -8.81
CA THR A 53 23.32 5.82 -10.13
C THR A 53 24.44 6.69 -10.68
N ARG A 54 25.48 6.07 -11.24
CA ARG A 54 26.64 6.75 -11.79
C ARG A 54 26.53 7.00 -13.29
N THR A 55 25.70 6.17 -13.94
CA THR A 55 25.50 6.22 -15.39
C THR A 55 24.01 6.20 -15.74
N GLU A 56 23.68 6.61 -16.97
CA GLU A 56 22.31 6.55 -17.47
C GLU A 56 21.81 5.11 -17.63
N GLU A 57 22.73 4.15 -17.85
CA GLU A 57 22.40 2.73 -17.92
C GLU A 57 21.95 2.21 -16.55
N GLU A 58 22.73 2.49 -15.50
CA GLU A 58 22.36 2.12 -14.11
C GLU A 58 21.02 2.74 -13.69
N LYS A 59 20.76 3.98 -14.10
CA LYS A 59 19.50 4.66 -13.86
C LYS A 59 18.33 3.93 -14.55
N LYS A 60 18.49 3.56 -15.82
CA LYS A 60 17.46 2.81 -16.56
C LYS A 60 17.21 1.43 -15.93
N GLU A 61 18.26 0.75 -15.48
CA GLU A 61 18.13 -0.54 -14.79
C GLU A 61 17.39 -0.39 -13.47
N TYR A 62 17.68 0.66 -12.69
CA TYR A 62 16.96 0.95 -11.45
C TYR A 62 15.47 1.24 -11.70
N ILE A 63 15.14 2.10 -12.64
CA ILE A 63 13.74 2.42 -12.97
C ILE A 63 13.01 1.16 -13.46
N LYS A 64 13.63 0.38 -14.35
CA LYS A 64 13.06 -0.89 -14.80
C LYS A 64 12.79 -1.85 -13.64
N TYR A 65 13.73 -1.96 -12.69
CA TYR A 65 13.53 -2.77 -11.48
C TYR A 65 12.32 -2.29 -10.68
N ILE A 66 12.19 -0.99 -10.46
CA ILE A 66 11.06 -0.40 -9.75
C ILE A 66 9.74 -0.70 -10.46
N ASP A 67 9.66 -0.50 -11.76
CA ASP A 67 8.45 -0.76 -12.56
C ASP A 67 8.06 -2.25 -12.53
N GLU A 68 9.03 -3.16 -12.57
CA GLU A 68 8.77 -4.60 -12.46
C GLU A 68 8.31 -5.02 -11.04
N GLN A 69 8.93 -4.46 -10.00
CA GLN A 69 8.63 -4.83 -8.62
C GLN A 69 7.33 -4.18 -8.09
N TYR A 70 6.98 -3.00 -8.61
CA TYR A 70 5.86 -2.19 -8.14
C TYR A 70 4.88 -1.87 -9.28
N SER A 71 4.73 -2.77 -10.25
CA SER A 71 3.73 -2.66 -11.31
C SER A 71 2.31 -2.65 -10.72
N ALA A 72 1.38 -2.01 -11.42
CA ALA A 72 -0.02 -1.95 -11.00
C ALA A 72 -0.65 -3.33 -10.81
N ASP A 73 -0.26 -4.32 -11.63
CA ASP A 73 -0.72 -5.70 -11.47
C ASP A 73 -0.26 -6.32 -10.14
N ARG A 74 1.02 -6.18 -9.82
CA ARG A 74 1.57 -6.73 -8.58
C ARG A 74 1.03 -6.04 -7.34
N LEU A 75 0.93 -4.71 -7.39
CA LEU A 75 0.34 -3.91 -6.31
C LEU A 75 -1.14 -4.27 -6.10
N SER A 76 -1.92 -4.48 -7.17
CA SER A 76 -3.30 -4.95 -7.07
C SER A 76 -3.41 -6.29 -6.34
N GLN A 77 -2.55 -7.27 -6.68
CA GLN A 77 -2.52 -8.56 -6.01
C GLN A 77 -2.20 -8.43 -4.51
N ILE A 78 -1.27 -7.55 -4.15
CA ILE A 78 -0.91 -7.27 -2.75
C ILE A 78 -2.12 -6.70 -2.01
N LEU A 79 -2.75 -5.64 -2.55
CA LEU A 79 -3.90 -5.01 -1.91
C LEU A 79 -5.13 -5.94 -1.83
N GLU A 80 -5.34 -6.78 -2.84
CA GLU A 80 -6.38 -7.83 -2.79
C GLU A 80 -6.13 -8.84 -1.67
N HIS A 81 -4.85 -9.18 -1.45
CA HIS A 81 -4.46 -10.03 -0.34
C HIS A 81 -4.67 -9.35 1.01
N VAL A 82 -4.31 -8.08 1.12
CA VAL A 82 -4.59 -7.26 2.31
C VAL A 82 -6.09 -7.21 2.60
N ALA A 83 -6.93 -6.96 1.59
CA ALA A 83 -8.39 -6.97 1.76
C ALA A 83 -8.89 -8.29 2.37
N LYS A 84 -8.37 -9.43 1.91
CA LYS A 84 -8.70 -10.75 2.47
C LYS A 84 -8.23 -10.92 3.91
N ILE A 85 -7.01 -10.45 4.24
CA ILE A 85 -6.45 -10.54 5.61
C ILE A 85 -7.31 -9.74 6.61
N ILE A 86 -7.75 -8.55 6.23
CA ILE A 86 -8.60 -7.72 7.10
C ILE A 86 -10.06 -8.16 7.12
N GLY A 87 -10.44 -9.13 6.28
CA GLY A 87 -11.80 -9.68 6.22
C GLY A 87 -12.78 -8.80 5.44
N ALA A 88 -12.30 -8.00 4.51
CA ALA A 88 -13.12 -7.14 3.67
C ALA A 88 -13.54 -7.80 2.37
N ASN A 89 -14.72 -7.43 1.88
CA ASN A 89 -15.21 -7.81 0.55
C ASN A 89 -14.79 -6.74 -0.46
N ILE A 90 -14.24 -7.16 -1.60
CA ILE A 90 -13.85 -6.25 -2.66
C ILE A 90 -15.07 -5.93 -3.52
N LEU A 91 -15.38 -4.63 -3.66
CA LEU A 91 -16.45 -4.12 -4.50
C LEU A 91 -15.98 -3.75 -5.89
N TYR A 92 -14.81 -3.13 -5.96
CA TYR A 92 -14.24 -2.63 -7.21
C TYR A 92 -12.72 -2.51 -7.06
N ALA A 93 -12.00 -2.76 -8.15
CA ALA A 93 -10.57 -2.53 -8.23
C ALA A 93 -10.24 -1.76 -9.52
N SER A 94 -9.41 -0.75 -9.39
CA SER A 94 -8.85 0.02 -10.49
C SER A 94 -7.36 0.07 -10.35
N LYS A 95 -6.65 -0.08 -11.47
CA LYS A 95 -5.18 -0.05 -11.50
C LYS A 95 -4.71 0.61 -12.77
N GLN A 96 -3.57 1.28 -12.68
CA GLN A 96 -2.94 1.96 -13.80
C GLN A 96 -1.43 2.02 -13.62
N ASP A 97 -0.68 1.62 -14.65
CA ASP A 97 0.72 1.98 -14.79
C ASP A 97 0.80 3.32 -15.55
N TYR A 98 1.72 4.18 -15.13
CA TYR A 98 1.91 5.50 -15.73
C TYR A 98 3.10 5.49 -16.71
N ASP A 99 2.98 6.29 -17.76
CA ASP A 99 4.09 6.58 -18.69
C ASP A 99 4.74 7.92 -18.27
N PRO A 100 6.06 7.99 -18.05
CA PRO A 100 7.06 6.95 -18.32
C PRO A 100 7.24 5.95 -17.18
N GLN A 101 6.70 6.17 -16.00
CA GLN A 101 6.96 5.31 -14.84
C GLN A 101 5.98 5.57 -13.70
N GLY A 102 5.84 4.60 -12.78
CA GLY A 102 4.98 4.67 -11.63
C GLY A 102 3.66 3.93 -11.84
N ALA A 103 2.95 3.71 -10.75
CA ALA A 103 1.68 2.99 -10.75
C ALA A 103 0.72 3.52 -9.70
N SER A 104 -0.55 3.27 -9.88
CA SER A 104 -1.56 3.44 -8.85
C SER A 104 -2.55 2.29 -8.85
N VAL A 105 -3.04 1.96 -7.66
CA VAL A 105 -4.12 1.00 -7.46
C VAL A 105 -5.08 1.55 -6.43
N THR A 106 -6.37 1.38 -6.69
CA THR A 106 -7.45 1.69 -5.74
C THR A 106 -8.39 0.51 -5.67
N ILE A 107 -8.62 0.00 -4.47
CA ILE A 107 -9.60 -1.07 -4.20
C ILE A 107 -10.65 -0.52 -3.25
N LEU A 108 -11.91 -0.59 -3.66
CA LEU A 108 -13.06 -0.26 -2.82
C LEU A 108 -13.53 -1.52 -2.10
N ILE A 109 -13.78 -1.39 -0.81
CA ILE A 109 -14.12 -2.53 0.05
C ILE A 109 -15.37 -2.27 0.87
N SER A 110 -16.00 -3.34 1.33
CA SER A 110 -17.11 -3.32 2.29
C SER A 110 -16.96 -4.41 3.34
N GLU A 111 -17.60 -4.23 4.49
CA GLU A 111 -17.71 -5.28 5.53
C GLU A 111 -18.64 -6.41 5.09
N GLU A 112 -19.78 -6.04 4.49
CA GLU A 112 -20.77 -7.00 4.02
C GLU A 112 -20.68 -7.18 2.51
N PRO A 113 -20.96 -8.37 2.00
CA PRO A 113 -21.07 -8.61 0.56
C PRO A 113 -22.15 -7.72 -0.05
N VAL A 114 -21.82 -7.03 -1.15
CA VAL A 114 -22.77 -6.28 -1.96
C VAL A 114 -22.90 -6.99 -3.29
N GLU A 115 -24.13 -7.38 -3.67
CA GLU A 115 -24.36 -8.20 -4.86
C GLU A 115 -23.92 -7.52 -6.17
N MET A 116 -24.21 -6.23 -6.32
CA MET A 116 -23.81 -5.44 -7.48
C MET A 116 -23.70 -3.97 -7.09
N PRO A 117 -22.50 -3.43 -6.89
CA PRO A 117 -22.35 -2.02 -6.55
C PRO A 117 -22.82 -1.14 -7.72
N ASN A 118 -23.73 -0.23 -7.45
CA ASN A 118 -24.09 0.81 -8.40
C ASN A 118 -23.12 2.01 -8.27
N SER A 119 -23.22 2.99 -9.16
CA SER A 119 -22.30 4.14 -9.15
C SER A 119 -22.36 4.96 -7.85
N GLY A 120 -23.51 4.99 -7.18
CA GLY A 120 -23.68 5.68 -5.90
C GLY A 120 -22.96 4.95 -4.76
N ASP A 121 -23.01 3.62 -4.75
CA ASP A 121 -22.32 2.78 -3.76
C ASP A 121 -20.80 2.93 -3.91
N VAL A 122 -20.29 2.95 -5.14
CA VAL A 122 -18.86 3.16 -5.43
C VAL A 122 -18.38 4.49 -4.83
N VAL A 123 -19.11 5.59 -5.04
CA VAL A 123 -18.72 6.90 -4.50
C VAL A 123 -18.77 6.90 -2.97
N ALA A 124 -19.78 6.30 -2.35
CA ALA A 124 -19.91 6.23 -0.90
C ALA A 124 -18.77 5.43 -0.25
N HIS A 125 -18.33 4.33 -0.87
CA HIS A 125 -17.23 3.53 -0.37
C HIS A 125 -15.86 4.16 -0.60
N LEU A 126 -15.68 4.94 -1.67
CA LEU A 126 -14.45 5.69 -1.91
C LEU A 126 -14.11 6.63 -0.75
N ASP A 127 -15.12 7.23 -0.14
CA ASP A 127 -14.92 8.16 0.98
C ASP A 127 -14.61 7.44 2.31
N LYS A 128 -14.94 6.16 2.46
CA LYS A 128 -14.96 5.51 3.78
C LYS A 128 -14.20 4.20 3.87
N SER A 129 -14.16 3.41 2.81
CA SER A 129 -13.57 2.06 2.85
C SER A 129 -12.84 1.77 1.55
N HIS A 130 -11.52 1.94 1.60
CA HIS A 130 -10.67 1.71 0.45
C HIS A 130 -9.25 1.32 0.85
N LEU A 131 -8.57 0.69 -0.09
CA LEU A 131 -7.12 0.50 -0.07
C LEU A 131 -6.56 1.20 -1.30
N THR A 132 -5.55 2.05 -1.10
CA THR A 132 -4.88 2.72 -2.22
C THR A 132 -3.38 2.59 -2.11
N VAL A 133 -2.72 2.57 -3.26
CA VAL A 133 -1.29 2.74 -3.36
C VAL A 133 -0.98 3.63 -4.55
N HIS A 134 -0.07 4.57 -4.35
CA HIS A 134 0.51 5.41 -5.39
C HIS A 134 2.02 5.32 -5.31
N THR A 135 2.68 5.16 -6.44
CA THR A 135 4.14 5.09 -6.50
C THR A 135 4.71 6.29 -7.24
N TYR A 136 5.87 6.76 -6.78
CA TYR A 136 6.55 7.95 -7.27
C TYR A 136 8.03 7.63 -7.47
N PRO A 137 8.40 6.96 -8.57
CA PRO A 137 9.80 6.81 -8.95
C PRO A 137 10.30 8.12 -9.57
N GLU A 138 11.40 8.65 -9.04
CA GLU A 138 11.98 9.92 -9.48
C GLU A 138 13.49 9.80 -9.63
N SER A 139 14.09 10.66 -10.45
CA SER A 139 15.53 10.76 -10.59
C SER A 139 15.97 12.20 -10.75
N HIS A 140 17.03 12.59 -10.02
CA HIS A 140 17.62 13.92 -10.17
C HIS A 140 18.55 13.92 -11.39
N PRO A 141 18.37 14.88 -12.34
CA PRO A 141 19.11 14.87 -13.59
C PRO A 141 20.62 15.04 -13.43
N ASP A 142 21.06 15.81 -12.43
CA ASP A 142 22.46 16.22 -12.29
C ASP A 142 23.24 15.46 -11.22
N THR A 143 22.57 14.79 -10.28
CA THR A 143 23.25 14.20 -9.11
C THR A 143 23.33 12.68 -9.15
N GLY A 144 22.62 12.03 -10.06
CA GLY A 144 22.52 10.57 -10.12
C GLY A 144 21.71 9.95 -8.98
N VAL A 145 21.05 10.76 -8.16
CA VAL A 145 20.16 10.24 -7.10
C VAL A 145 18.83 9.85 -7.73
N CYS A 146 18.46 8.59 -7.52
CA CYS A 146 17.15 8.07 -7.84
C CYS A 146 16.39 7.77 -6.55
N THR A 147 15.13 8.11 -6.51
CA THR A 147 14.26 7.85 -5.36
C THR A 147 13.01 7.12 -5.80
N PHE A 148 12.50 6.30 -4.93
CA PHE A 148 11.19 5.69 -5.05
C PHE A 148 10.42 5.93 -3.76
N ARG A 149 9.16 6.28 -3.90
CA ARG A 149 8.21 6.37 -2.80
C ARG A 149 6.94 5.65 -3.19
N ALA A 150 6.40 4.86 -2.28
CA ALA A 150 5.04 4.35 -2.37
C ALA A 150 4.24 4.86 -1.17
N ASP A 151 3.14 5.54 -1.46
CA ASP A 151 2.17 5.99 -0.46
C ASP A 151 1.03 4.98 -0.42
N ILE A 152 0.75 4.43 0.77
CA ILE A 152 -0.22 3.36 0.95
C ILE A 152 -1.21 3.77 2.03
N ASP A 153 -2.50 3.72 1.71
CA ASP A 153 -3.58 3.99 2.63
C ASP A 153 -4.54 2.80 2.71
N VAL A 154 -4.84 2.38 3.93
CA VAL A 154 -5.89 1.41 4.25
C VAL A 154 -6.92 2.11 5.10
N SER A 155 -8.07 2.43 4.53
CA SER A 155 -9.16 3.11 5.20
C SER A 155 -10.36 2.18 5.32
N THR A 156 -10.88 2.03 6.53
CA THR A 156 -12.02 1.15 6.79
C THR A 156 -13.08 1.86 7.63
N TYR A 157 -14.32 1.42 7.42
CA TYR A 157 -15.47 1.85 8.18
C TYR A 157 -16.02 0.65 8.98
N GLY A 158 -16.70 0.92 10.10
CA GLY A 158 -17.33 -0.15 10.89
C GLY A 158 -16.36 -0.96 11.75
N GLU A 159 -16.48 -2.28 11.76
CA GLU A 159 -15.74 -3.16 12.66
C GLU A 159 -14.40 -3.65 12.10
N ILE A 160 -14.17 -3.55 10.79
CA ILE A 160 -12.90 -3.97 10.18
C ILE A 160 -11.73 -3.18 10.79
N SER A 161 -10.69 -3.89 11.21
CA SER A 161 -9.48 -3.28 11.76
C SER A 161 -8.40 -3.16 10.70
N THR A 162 -7.92 -1.94 10.48
CA THR A 162 -6.77 -1.65 9.61
C THR A 162 -5.44 -2.15 10.16
N LEU A 163 -5.38 -2.44 11.47
CA LEU A 163 -4.14 -2.90 12.13
C LEU A 163 -3.72 -4.32 11.75
N ASN A 164 -4.53 -5.03 10.97
CA ASN A 164 -4.20 -6.37 10.45
C ASN A 164 -3.72 -6.34 9.00
N ALA A 165 -3.69 -5.15 8.39
CA ALA A 165 -3.28 -4.94 7.00
C ALA A 165 -1.77 -5.11 6.80
#